data_79dbdaeac1901e2f48395971b625f68d
#
_entry.id   79dbdaeac1901e2f48395971b625f68d
#
_cell.length_a   1.000
_cell.length_b   1.000
_cell.length_c   1.000
_cell.angle_alpha   90.00
_cell.angle_beta   90.00
_cell.angle_gamma   90.00
#
_symmetry.space_group_name_H-M   'P 1'
#
loop_
_entity.id
_entity.type
_entity.pdbx_description
1 polymer ?
#
loop_
_entity_poly.entity_id
_entity_poly.type
_entity_poly.pdbx_seq_one_letter_code
_entity_poly.pdbx_strand_id
1 'polypeptide(L)' 'MTKKEAWNICRARQHAAWVRFCEEVAGGYPTEHYNARRLVYQAEYDAAIVEWETNMDGPRSDK' A
#
# COMPACT_ATOMS: atom_id res chain seq x y z
N MET A 1 12.77 5.15 -14.39
CA MET A 1 12.64 5.51 -12.97
C MET A 1 13.75 4.89 -12.17
N THR A 2 14.35 5.64 -11.28
CA THR A 2 15.44 5.10 -10.47
C THR A 2 14.88 4.27 -9.33
N LYS A 3 15.73 3.46 -8.74
CA LYS A 3 15.31 2.65 -7.59
C LYS A 3 14.82 3.54 -6.46
N LYS A 4 15.49 4.66 -6.24
CA LYS A 4 15.11 5.54 -5.17
C LYS A 4 13.74 6.15 -5.42
N GLU A 5 13.47 6.54 -6.64
CA GLU A 5 12.17 7.11 -6.98
C GLU A 5 11.07 6.07 -6.81
N ALA A 6 11.31 4.85 -7.27
CA ALA A 6 10.33 3.79 -7.12
C ALA A 6 10.04 3.50 -5.64
N TRP A 7 11.11 3.49 -4.84
CA TRP A 7 10.95 3.24 -3.41
C TRP A 7 10.17 4.36 -2.73
N ASN A 8 10.46 5.61 -3.11
CA ASN A 8 9.75 6.74 -2.53
C ASN A 8 8.27 6.72 -2.86
N ILE A 9 7.94 6.34 -4.08
CA ILE A 9 6.54 6.24 -4.48
C ILE A 9 5.85 5.14 -3.67
N CYS A 10 6.50 4.00 -3.52
CA CYS A 10 5.94 2.90 -2.74
C CYS A 10 5.69 3.33 -1.31
N ARG A 11 6.67 3.99 -0.69
CA ARG A 11 6.52 4.44 0.67
C ARG A 11 5.40 5.45 0.81
N ALA A 12 5.28 6.35 -0.15
CA ALA A 12 4.23 7.35 -0.09
C ALA A 12 2.85 6.70 -0.18
N ARG A 13 2.71 5.70 -1.03
CA ARG A 13 1.44 5.00 -1.13
C ARG A 13 1.10 4.23 0.12
N GLN A 14 2.10 3.56 0.71
CA GLN A 14 1.88 2.83 1.94
C GLN A 14 1.50 3.77 3.07
N HIS A 15 2.16 4.90 3.13
CA HIS A 15 1.86 5.88 4.16
C HIS A 15 0.45 6.44 4.01
N ALA A 16 0.04 6.73 2.78
CA ALA A 16 -1.29 7.25 2.54
C ALA A 16 -2.35 6.22 2.94
N ALA A 17 -2.11 4.95 2.64
CA ALA A 17 -3.05 3.90 3.02
C ALA A 17 -3.14 3.80 4.54
N TRP A 18 -2.01 3.89 5.21
CA TRP A 18 -1.97 3.81 6.67
C TRP A 18 -2.71 4.98 7.31
N VAL A 19 -2.49 6.19 6.80
CA VAL A 19 -3.14 7.37 7.35
C VAL A 19 -4.65 7.26 7.18
N ARG A 20 -5.09 6.82 5.99
CA ARG A 20 -6.52 6.68 5.74
C ARG A 20 -7.12 5.64 6.68
N PHE A 21 -6.44 4.52 6.85
CA PHE A 21 -6.90 3.47 7.74
C PHE A 21 -7.02 3.97 9.17
N CYS A 22 -6.01 4.70 9.64
CA CYS A 22 -6.03 5.24 10.98
C CYS A 22 -7.16 6.23 11.19
N GLU A 23 -7.40 7.07 10.20
CA GLU A 23 -8.48 8.04 10.31
C GLU A 23 -9.83 7.37 10.40
N GLU A 24 -10.02 6.32 9.61
CA GLU A 24 -11.29 5.61 9.63
C GLU A 24 -11.47 4.87 10.94
N VAL A 25 -10.41 4.25 11.43
CA VAL A 25 -10.51 3.49 12.67
C VAL A 25 -10.73 4.39 13.86
N ALA A 26 -10.16 5.58 13.82
CA ALA A 26 -10.32 6.54 14.91
C ALA A 26 -11.78 6.95 15.12
N GLY A 27 -12.63 6.70 14.13
CA GLY A 27 -14.04 6.99 14.29
C GLY A 27 -14.79 5.98 15.13
N GLY A 28 -14.13 4.92 15.60
CA GLY A 28 -14.77 3.97 16.48
C GLY A 28 -15.64 2.97 15.76
N TYR A 29 -15.11 2.30 14.78
CA TYR A 29 -15.87 1.30 14.05
C TYR A 29 -16.13 0.07 14.89
N PRO A 30 -17.23 -0.61 14.65
CA PRO A 30 -17.44 -1.94 15.21
C PRO A 30 -16.35 -2.90 14.72
N THR A 31 -16.18 -3.99 15.45
CA THR A 31 -15.12 -4.94 15.16
C THR A 31 -15.16 -5.46 13.72
N GLU A 32 -16.35 -5.79 13.24
CA GLU A 32 -16.45 -6.31 11.89
C GLU A 32 -16.04 -5.27 10.88
N HIS A 33 -16.39 -4.02 11.13
CA HIS A 33 -16.04 -2.95 10.21
C HIS A 33 -14.53 -2.73 10.23
N TYR A 34 -13.93 -2.83 11.42
CA TYR A 34 -12.49 -2.71 11.56
C TYR A 34 -11.80 -3.77 10.72
N ASN A 35 -12.26 -5.02 10.80
CA ASN A 35 -11.65 -6.10 10.05
C ASN A 35 -11.77 -5.88 8.55
N ALA A 36 -12.91 -5.40 8.10
CA ALA A 36 -13.12 -5.13 6.67
C ALA A 36 -12.16 -4.03 6.19
N ARG A 37 -12.02 -2.97 6.98
CA ARG A 37 -11.13 -1.88 6.59
C ARG A 37 -9.68 -2.31 6.63
N ARG A 38 -9.33 -3.19 7.56
CA ARG A 38 -7.97 -3.69 7.64
C ARG A 38 -7.62 -4.49 6.39
N LEU A 39 -8.56 -5.25 5.86
CA LEU A 39 -8.31 -6.00 4.65
C LEU A 39 -8.10 -5.07 3.45
N VAL A 40 -8.87 -3.98 3.39
CA VAL A 40 -8.68 -2.99 2.34
C VAL A 40 -7.30 -2.35 2.45
N TYR A 41 -6.91 -1.97 3.65
CA TYR A 41 -5.60 -1.39 3.87
C TYR A 41 -4.50 -2.36 3.43
N GLN A 42 -4.65 -3.62 3.79
CA GLN A 42 -3.64 -4.61 3.45
C GLN A 42 -3.54 -4.80 1.95
N ALA A 43 -4.68 -4.78 1.26
CA ALA A 43 -4.67 -4.91 -0.19
C ALA A 43 -3.96 -3.72 -0.84
N GLU A 44 -4.18 -2.52 -0.32
CA GLU A 44 -3.52 -1.34 -0.85
C GLU A 44 -2.01 -1.39 -0.59
N TYR A 45 -1.63 -1.86 0.58
CA TYR A 45 -0.23 -2.00 0.94
C TYR A 45 0.45 -2.99 -0.01
N ASP A 46 -0.18 -4.13 -0.25
CA ASP A 46 0.39 -5.13 -1.14
C ASP A 46 0.46 -4.63 -2.57
N ALA A 47 -0.55 -3.89 -3.01
CA ALA A 47 -0.54 -3.33 -4.36
C ALA A 47 0.63 -2.36 -4.54
N ALA A 48 0.94 -1.60 -3.50
CA ALA A 48 2.07 -0.69 -3.57
C ALA A 48 3.38 -1.45 -3.74
N ILE A 49 3.51 -2.58 -3.06
CA ILE A 49 4.72 -3.39 -3.18
C ILE A 49 4.85 -3.98 -4.58
N VAL A 50 3.74 -4.48 -5.12
CA VAL A 50 3.75 -5.04 -6.46
C VAL A 50 4.14 -3.97 -7.48
N GLU A 51 3.59 -2.78 -7.32
CA GLU A 51 3.92 -1.69 -8.22
C GLU A 51 5.40 -1.31 -8.08
N TRP A 52 5.90 -1.30 -6.86
CA TRP A 52 7.31 -0.98 -6.65
C TRP A 52 8.20 -2.00 -7.33
N GLU A 53 7.87 -3.28 -7.22
CA GLU A 53 8.66 -4.32 -7.86
C GLU A 53 8.64 -4.16 -9.38
N THR A 54 7.48 -3.85 -9.92
CA THR A 54 7.35 -3.67 -11.35
C THR A 54 8.17 -2.48 -11.84
N ASN A 55 8.11 -1.38 -11.09
CA ASN A 55 8.85 -0.19 -11.48
C ASN A 55 10.34 -0.40 -11.35
N MET A 56 10.75 -1.16 -10.36
CA MET A 56 12.16 -1.31 -10.10
C MET A 56 12.82 -2.25 -11.10
N ASP A 57 12.13 -3.34 -11.43
CA ASP A 57 12.71 -4.33 -12.31
C ASP A 57 12.23 -4.18 -13.72
N GLY A 58 11.34 -3.28 -13.95
CA GLY A 58 10.69 -3.15 -15.25
C GLY A 58 9.92 -4.40 -15.52
N PRO A 59 9.63 -4.66 -16.74
CA PRO A 59 8.95 -5.86 -17.07
C PRO A 59 9.96 -6.96 -16.78
N ARG A 60 9.66 -7.79 -15.95
CA ARG A 60 10.49 -8.85 -15.58
C ARG A 60 10.65 -9.80 -16.63
N SER A 61 11.30 -9.46 -17.58
CA SER A 61 11.38 -10.38 -18.69
C SER A 61 12.43 -11.34 -18.43
N ASP A 62 13.07 -11.19 -17.44
CA ASP A 62 14.09 -12.03 -17.20
C ASP A 62 13.76 -13.30 -17.07
N LYS A 63 13.19 -13.49 -17.32
CA LYS A 63 13.15 -14.73 -17.17
C LYS A 63 12.74 -15.19 -18.12
#